data_2aa6cf0726fdb2c7bfe31e31f1101ed0
#
_entry.id   2aa6cf0726fdb2c7bfe31e31f1101ed0
#
_cell.length_a   1.000
_cell.length_b   1.000
_cell.length_c   1.000
_cell.angle_alpha   90.00
_cell.angle_beta   90.00
_cell.angle_gamma   90.00
#
_symmetry.space_group_name_H-M   'P 1'
#
loop_
_entity.id
_entity.type
_entity.pdbx_description
1 polymer ?
#
loop_
_entity_poly.entity_id
_entity_poly.type
_entity_poly.pdbx_seq_one_letter_code
_entity_poly.pdbx_strand_id
1 'polypeptide(L)'
;VSKGEKPDFAVTNSGGIRTDIEKGNITQKDIIVAFPFPNALTVLNLSGKDIISMFEHAAGLTNGVLQVSHGLVMEYDPSKEVGSRITKLELNGKKIDPNKTYRVATNDFLANGGDGFSQFLSGTERNDVNGYMMYNAIMDYLKYKKVVSPKLEGRVVAK
;
A
#
# COMPACT_ATOMS: atom_id res chain seq x y z
N VAL A 1 -11.91 -5.37 -3.07
CA VAL A 1 -13.28 -4.85 -3.09
C VAL A 1 -13.22 -3.37 -2.77
N SER A 2 -13.36 -2.54 -3.77
CA SER A 2 -13.07 -1.10 -3.67
C SER A 2 -14.31 -0.23 -3.46
N LYS A 3 -15.46 -0.81 -3.06
CA LYS A 3 -16.72 -0.05 -2.87
C LYS A 3 -17.06 0.89 -4.05
N GLY A 4 -16.87 0.39 -5.28
CA GLY A 4 -17.08 1.17 -6.51
C GLY A 4 -15.84 1.89 -7.04
N GLU A 5 -14.80 2.04 -6.24
CA GLU A 5 -13.51 2.57 -6.67
C GLU A 5 -12.72 1.55 -7.50
N LYS A 6 -11.94 2.04 -8.44
CA LYS A 6 -11.08 1.21 -9.31
C LYS A 6 -9.64 1.71 -9.23
N PRO A 7 -8.93 1.47 -8.13
CA PRO A 7 -7.55 1.88 -8.02
C PRO A 7 -6.66 1.08 -8.98
N ASP A 8 -5.63 1.73 -9.51
CA ASP A 8 -4.59 1.08 -10.31
C ASP A 8 -3.74 0.15 -9.43
N PHE A 9 -3.48 0.55 -8.19
CA PHE A 9 -2.79 -0.25 -7.18
C PHE A 9 -3.12 0.23 -5.76
N ALA A 10 -2.67 -0.54 -4.77
CA ALA A 10 -2.81 -0.19 -3.37
C ALA A 10 -1.48 -0.25 -2.64
N VAL A 11 -1.33 0.59 -1.63
CA VAL A 11 -0.17 0.59 -0.71
C VAL A 11 -0.63 0.73 0.73
N THR A 12 0.14 0.15 1.65
CA THR A 12 -0.03 0.37 3.09
C THR A 12 1.31 0.38 3.80
N ASN A 13 1.40 1.07 4.91
CA ASN A 13 2.60 1.08 5.75
C ASN A 13 2.79 -0.25 6.48
N SER A 14 4.02 -0.73 6.54
CA SER A 14 4.37 -1.96 7.26
C SER A 14 4.04 -1.87 8.75
N GLY A 15 4.19 -0.70 9.36
CA GLY A 15 3.85 -0.45 10.76
C GLY A 15 2.36 -0.62 11.10
N GLY A 16 1.49 -0.62 10.09
CA GLY A 16 0.06 -0.91 10.24
C GLY A 16 -0.27 -2.39 10.44
N ILE A 17 0.69 -3.29 10.16
CA ILE A 17 0.57 -4.75 10.31
C ILE A 17 1.31 -5.14 11.59
N ARG A 18 0.59 -5.60 12.61
CA ARG A 18 1.14 -5.75 13.98
C ARG A 18 1.45 -7.17 14.40
N THR A 19 0.91 -8.17 13.72
CA THR A 19 1.17 -9.58 14.02
C THR A 19 0.86 -10.46 12.81
N ASP A 20 1.36 -11.67 12.84
CA ASP A 20 1.04 -12.71 11.87
C ASP A 20 -0.38 -13.25 12.09
N ILE A 21 -0.94 -13.84 11.05
CA ILE A 21 -2.19 -14.62 11.11
C ILE A 21 -1.83 -16.08 10.87
N GLU A 22 -2.05 -16.89 11.89
CA GLU A 22 -1.70 -18.30 11.85
C GLU A 22 -2.51 -19.07 10.82
N LYS A 23 -1.93 -20.18 10.33
CA LYS A 23 -2.62 -21.10 9.42
C LYS A 23 -3.82 -21.74 10.14
N GLY A 24 -4.97 -21.69 9.50
CA GLY A 24 -6.20 -22.29 10.04
C GLY A 24 -7.42 -21.46 9.71
N ASN A 25 -8.43 -21.55 10.56
CA ASN A 25 -9.62 -20.71 10.46
C ASN A 25 -9.31 -19.29 10.90
N ILE A 26 -9.51 -18.33 10.02
CA ILE A 26 -9.29 -16.90 10.29
C ILE A 26 -10.58 -16.32 10.85
N THR A 27 -10.51 -15.75 12.04
CA THR A 27 -11.62 -15.08 12.69
C THR A 27 -11.54 -13.56 12.52
N GLN A 28 -12.63 -12.86 12.80
CA GLN A 28 -12.65 -11.41 12.82
C GLN A 28 -11.63 -10.84 13.84
N LYS A 29 -11.47 -11.52 14.99
CA LYS A 29 -10.50 -11.15 16.02
C LYS A 29 -9.07 -11.16 15.47
N ASP A 30 -8.69 -12.20 14.71
CA ASP A 30 -7.35 -12.32 14.15
C ASP A 30 -7.04 -11.14 13.22
N ILE A 31 -8.02 -10.71 12.41
CA ILE A 31 -7.88 -9.55 11.54
C ILE A 31 -7.73 -8.26 12.34
N ILE A 32 -8.56 -8.04 13.38
CA ILE A 32 -8.49 -6.83 14.22
C ILE A 32 -7.17 -6.78 15.01
N VAL A 33 -6.66 -7.91 15.47
CA VAL A 33 -5.37 -7.97 16.16
C VAL A 33 -4.21 -7.69 15.20
N ALA A 34 -4.27 -8.20 13.96
CA ALA A 34 -3.25 -7.94 12.95
C ALA A 34 -3.28 -6.50 12.42
N PHE A 35 -4.48 -5.88 12.35
CA PHE A 35 -4.69 -4.51 11.85
C PHE A 35 -5.51 -3.69 12.88
N PRO A 36 -4.91 -3.32 14.03
CA PRO A 36 -5.66 -2.76 15.16
C PRO A 36 -6.05 -1.30 15.01
N PHE A 37 -5.52 -0.63 13.99
CA PHE A 37 -5.78 0.80 13.80
C PHE A 37 -7.11 1.02 13.06
N PRO A 38 -7.96 1.95 13.54
CA PRO A 38 -9.23 2.25 12.90
C PRO A 38 -9.04 3.20 11.70
N ASN A 39 -8.13 2.82 10.80
CA ASN A 39 -7.84 3.61 9.62
C ASN A 39 -8.89 3.38 8.53
N ALA A 40 -9.44 4.47 8.00
CA ALA A 40 -10.36 4.42 6.87
C ALA A 40 -9.63 4.03 5.58
N LEU A 41 -10.32 3.26 4.73
CA LEU A 41 -9.86 3.06 3.35
C LEU A 41 -9.98 4.39 2.60
N THR A 42 -8.88 4.84 2.03
CA THR A 42 -8.80 6.08 1.26
C THR A 42 -8.35 5.79 -0.17
N VAL A 43 -8.97 6.44 -1.13
CA VAL A 43 -8.58 6.37 -2.54
C VAL A 43 -8.38 7.78 -3.08
N LEU A 44 -7.28 8.02 -3.78
CA LEU A 44 -6.94 9.34 -4.30
C LEU A 44 -6.10 9.23 -5.58
N ASN A 45 -6.05 10.30 -6.35
CA ASN A 45 -5.18 10.40 -7.51
C ASN A 45 -3.82 10.97 -7.11
N LEU A 46 -2.74 10.33 -7.57
CA LEU A 46 -1.37 10.82 -7.44
C LEU A 46 -0.70 10.90 -8.80
N SER A 47 0.16 11.91 -8.99
CA SER A 47 1.02 11.95 -10.16
C SER A 47 2.08 10.84 -10.10
N GLY A 48 2.53 10.33 -11.24
CA GLY A 48 3.63 9.36 -11.26
C GLY A 48 4.90 9.92 -10.65
N LYS A 49 5.12 11.23 -10.72
CA LYS A 49 6.23 11.92 -10.05
C LYS A 49 6.13 11.79 -8.53
N ASP A 50 4.94 12.02 -7.94
CA ASP A 50 4.72 11.86 -6.50
C ASP A 50 4.86 10.39 -6.08
N ILE A 51 4.39 9.46 -6.91
CA ILE A 51 4.55 8.02 -6.68
C ILE A 51 6.03 7.62 -6.64
N ILE A 52 6.84 8.07 -7.59
CA ILE A 52 8.29 7.80 -7.60
C ILE A 52 8.93 8.36 -6.32
N SER A 53 8.61 9.60 -5.95
CA SER A 53 9.11 10.24 -4.73
C SER A 53 8.65 9.51 -3.46
N MET A 54 7.41 9.02 -3.43
CA MET A 54 6.86 8.23 -2.33
C MET A 54 7.65 6.92 -2.14
N PHE A 55 7.98 6.21 -3.22
CA PHE A 55 8.77 4.99 -3.13
C PHE A 55 10.23 5.25 -2.79
N GLU A 56 10.82 6.36 -3.22
CA GLU A 56 12.15 6.81 -2.77
C GLU A 56 12.16 7.06 -1.26
N HIS A 57 11.13 7.71 -0.72
CA HIS A 57 10.97 7.87 0.73
C HIS A 57 10.85 6.51 1.43
N ALA A 58 9.98 5.63 0.93
CA ALA A 58 9.79 4.28 1.47
C ALA A 58 11.08 3.46 1.53
N ALA A 59 11.93 3.57 0.50
CA ALA A 59 13.21 2.86 0.42
C ALA A 59 14.22 3.30 1.51
N GLY A 60 13.98 4.43 2.15
CA GLY A 60 14.82 4.94 3.24
C GLY A 60 14.30 4.65 4.64
N LEU A 61 13.13 4.06 4.79
CA LEU A 61 12.55 3.79 6.10
C LEU A 61 13.21 2.59 6.78
N THR A 62 13.60 2.77 8.03
CA THR A 62 14.22 1.72 8.85
C THR A 62 13.22 0.79 9.52
N ASN A 63 11.98 1.23 9.67
CA ASN A 63 10.88 0.49 10.30
C ASN A 63 10.02 -0.31 9.30
N GLY A 64 10.49 -0.49 8.09
CA GLY A 64 9.85 -1.25 7.03
C GLY A 64 9.33 -0.39 5.88
N VAL A 65 9.49 -0.92 4.68
CA VAL A 65 9.00 -0.32 3.44
C VAL A 65 7.49 -0.48 3.29
N LEU A 66 6.88 0.23 2.32
CA LEU A 66 5.48 0.06 1.97
C LEU A 66 5.18 -1.37 1.50
N GLN A 67 4.05 -1.90 1.92
CA GLN A 67 3.46 -3.09 1.33
C GLN A 67 2.62 -2.68 0.13
N VAL A 68 2.71 -3.43 -0.96
CA VAL A 68 2.08 -3.09 -2.23
C VAL A 68 1.18 -4.21 -2.74
N SER A 69 0.14 -3.85 -3.49
CA SER A 69 -0.76 -4.81 -4.12
C SER A 69 -0.09 -5.55 -5.27
N HIS A 70 -0.71 -6.66 -5.69
CA HIS A 70 -0.31 -7.40 -6.88
C HIS A 70 -0.23 -6.48 -8.12
N GLY A 71 0.72 -6.76 -8.99
CA GLY A 71 1.00 -5.99 -10.21
C GLY A 71 2.03 -4.87 -10.03
N LEU A 72 2.24 -4.35 -8.81
CA LEU A 72 3.30 -3.39 -8.54
C LEU A 72 4.57 -4.10 -8.08
N VAL A 73 5.70 -3.74 -8.69
CA VAL A 73 7.04 -4.28 -8.35
C VAL A 73 7.98 -3.12 -8.07
N MET A 74 8.66 -3.18 -6.92
CA MET A 74 9.67 -2.24 -6.48
C MET A 74 10.97 -2.98 -6.17
N GLU A 75 12.07 -2.57 -6.79
CA GLU A 75 13.42 -2.98 -6.39
C GLU A 75 14.19 -1.73 -5.97
N TYR A 76 14.93 -1.81 -4.89
CA TYR A 76 15.64 -0.67 -4.34
C TYR A 76 16.97 -1.07 -3.69
N ASP A 77 17.89 -0.13 -3.64
CA ASP A 77 19.18 -0.24 -2.96
C ASP A 77 19.20 0.78 -1.80
N PRO A 78 19.08 0.30 -0.54
CA PRO A 78 19.03 1.19 0.62
C PRO A 78 20.36 1.90 0.90
N SER A 79 21.48 1.43 0.32
CA SER A 79 22.81 2.04 0.47
C SER A 79 23.00 3.31 -0.34
N LYS A 80 22.13 3.53 -1.33
CA LYS A 80 22.20 4.72 -2.20
C LYS A 80 21.58 5.95 -1.54
N GLU A 81 21.96 7.10 -2.05
CA GLU A 81 21.41 8.38 -1.60
C GLU A 81 19.93 8.52 -1.97
N VAL A 82 19.23 9.38 -1.24
CA VAL A 82 17.83 9.74 -1.52
C VAL A 82 17.68 10.25 -2.95
N GLY A 83 16.69 9.78 -3.65
CA GLY A 83 16.44 10.09 -5.07
C GLY A 83 17.10 9.13 -6.06
N SER A 84 17.92 8.18 -5.56
CA SER A 84 18.62 7.18 -6.39
C SER A 84 18.48 5.75 -5.87
N ARG A 85 17.63 5.54 -4.86
CA ARG A 85 17.45 4.22 -4.23
C ARG A 85 16.62 3.28 -5.09
N ILE A 86 15.62 3.79 -5.79
CA ILE A 86 14.74 2.97 -6.63
C ILE A 86 15.48 2.56 -7.90
N THR A 87 15.72 1.26 -8.04
CA THR A 87 16.35 0.68 -9.23
C THR A 87 15.31 0.15 -10.22
N LYS A 88 14.10 -0.19 -9.73
CA LYS A 88 12.96 -0.61 -10.54
C LYS A 88 11.66 -0.23 -9.86
N LEU A 89 10.73 0.35 -10.61
CA LEU A 89 9.37 0.62 -10.18
C LEU A 89 8.42 0.44 -11.36
N GLU A 90 7.64 -0.63 -11.31
CA GLU A 90 6.76 -1.03 -12.42
C GLU A 90 5.37 -1.38 -11.90
N LEU A 91 4.37 -1.05 -12.70
CA LEU A 91 2.99 -1.48 -12.53
C LEU A 91 2.57 -2.30 -13.77
N ASN A 92 2.21 -3.57 -13.53
CA ASN A 92 1.84 -4.53 -14.58
C ASN A 92 2.91 -4.63 -15.70
N GLY A 93 4.19 -4.66 -15.30
CA GLY A 93 5.34 -4.77 -16.20
C GLY A 93 5.70 -3.49 -16.95
N LYS A 94 5.08 -2.36 -16.63
CA LYS A 94 5.39 -1.05 -17.22
C LYS A 94 5.93 -0.11 -16.16
N LYS A 95 7.00 0.60 -16.48
CA LYS A 95 7.54 1.64 -15.59
C LYS A 95 6.47 2.66 -15.26
N ILE A 96 6.48 3.16 -14.03
CA ILE A 96 5.66 4.30 -13.64
C ILE A 96 6.07 5.50 -14.47
N ASP A 97 5.10 6.08 -15.20
CA ASP A 97 5.28 7.28 -16.00
C ASP A 97 5.11 8.53 -15.11
N PRO A 98 6.14 9.38 -14.93
CA PRO A 98 6.06 10.56 -14.06
C PRO A 98 4.98 11.56 -14.50
N ASN A 99 4.58 11.55 -15.76
CA ASN A 99 3.60 12.49 -16.33
C ASN A 99 2.16 11.95 -16.31
N LYS A 100 1.96 10.72 -15.87
CA LYS A 100 0.64 10.09 -15.77
C LYS A 100 0.08 10.22 -14.36
N THR A 101 -1.25 10.31 -14.25
CA THR A 101 -1.98 10.20 -12.99
C THR A 101 -2.42 8.76 -12.76
N TYR A 102 -2.33 8.31 -11.51
CA TYR A 102 -2.70 6.97 -11.07
C TYR A 102 -3.70 7.06 -9.92
N ARG A 103 -4.69 6.19 -9.93
CA ARG A 103 -5.64 6.03 -8.84
C ARG A 103 -5.09 5.07 -7.80
N VAL A 104 -4.80 5.55 -6.58
CA VAL A 104 -4.11 4.80 -5.53
C VAL A 104 -5.05 4.57 -4.36
N ALA A 105 -5.13 3.32 -3.89
CA ALA A 105 -5.79 3.00 -2.62
C ALA A 105 -4.76 2.92 -1.49
N THR A 106 -5.11 3.48 -0.35
CA THR A 106 -4.29 3.46 0.86
C THR A 106 -5.17 3.61 2.11
N ASN A 107 -4.59 3.93 3.23
CA ASN A 107 -5.32 4.31 4.45
C ASN A 107 -5.24 5.82 4.69
N ASP A 108 -6.18 6.32 5.49
CA ASP A 108 -6.25 7.76 5.82
C ASP A 108 -5.02 8.26 6.59
N PHE A 109 -4.35 7.41 7.38
CA PHE A 109 -3.11 7.77 8.06
C PHE A 109 -2.01 8.17 7.06
N LEU A 110 -1.77 7.32 6.04
CA LEU A 110 -0.81 7.65 4.97
C LEU A 110 -1.31 8.82 4.11
N ALA A 111 -2.59 8.85 3.77
CA ALA A 111 -3.20 9.93 2.99
C ALA A 111 -3.09 11.30 3.66
N ASN A 112 -2.94 11.34 5.00
CA ASN A 112 -2.68 12.53 5.81
C ASN A 112 -1.19 12.81 6.04
N GLY A 113 -0.29 12.13 5.34
CA GLY A 113 1.16 12.32 5.46
C GLY A 113 1.82 11.55 6.59
N GLY A 114 1.14 10.55 7.15
CA GLY A 114 1.69 9.68 8.19
C GLY A 114 3.01 9.00 7.75
N ASP A 115 3.87 8.65 8.69
CA ASP A 115 5.21 8.10 8.46
C ASP A 115 6.10 8.97 7.53
N GLY A 116 5.80 10.28 7.41
CA GLY A 116 6.53 11.21 6.56
C GLY A 116 6.17 11.16 5.07
N PHE A 117 5.11 10.45 4.69
CA PHE A 117 4.64 10.35 3.30
C PHE A 117 3.90 11.63 2.82
N SER A 118 4.60 12.77 2.82
CA SER A 118 4.05 14.07 2.39
C SER A 118 3.53 14.08 0.95
N GLN A 119 3.97 13.14 0.11
CA GLN A 119 3.54 13.00 -1.28
C GLN A 119 2.03 12.75 -1.42
N PHE A 120 1.41 12.13 -0.41
CA PHE A 120 -0.04 11.94 -0.41
C PHE A 120 -0.83 13.25 -0.26
N LEU A 121 -0.22 14.30 0.33
CA LEU A 121 -0.88 15.60 0.55
C LEU A 121 -1.14 16.35 -0.76
N SER A 122 -0.41 16.04 -1.84
CA SER A 122 -0.65 16.59 -3.18
C SER A 122 -1.77 15.85 -3.94
N GLY A 123 -2.31 14.79 -3.35
CA GLY A 123 -3.33 13.96 -3.96
C GLY A 123 -4.64 14.71 -4.25
N THR A 124 -5.24 14.39 -5.38
CA THR A 124 -6.52 14.96 -5.84
C THR A 124 -7.62 13.89 -5.86
N GLU A 125 -8.86 14.32 -6.02
CA GLU A 125 -10.05 13.43 -6.06
C GLU A 125 -10.06 12.40 -4.92
N ARG A 126 -9.66 12.85 -3.73
CA ARG A 126 -9.60 12.01 -2.53
C ARG A 126 -11.01 11.59 -2.11
N ASN A 127 -11.18 10.30 -1.87
CA ASN A 127 -12.36 9.70 -1.33
C ASN A 127 -11.98 8.84 -0.11
N ASP A 128 -12.30 9.33 1.08
CA ASP A 128 -12.26 8.53 2.29
C ASP A 128 -13.55 7.72 2.34
N VAL A 129 -13.46 6.42 2.09
CA VAL A 129 -14.64 5.57 1.99
C VAL A 129 -15.33 5.51 3.36
N ASN A 130 -16.37 6.31 3.49
CA ASN A 130 -17.00 6.63 4.77
C ASN A 130 -17.46 5.37 5.51
N GLY A 131 -17.01 5.22 6.77
CA GLY A 131 -17.34 4.08 7.61
C GLY A 131 -16.70 2.74 7.18
N TYR A 132 -15.83 2.72 6.18
CA TYR A 132 -15.21 1.50 5.69
C TYR A 132 -13.73 1.46 6.07
N MET A 133 -13.44 0.75 7.16
CA MET A 133 -12.08 0.63 7.67
C MET A 133 -11.27 -0.39 6.87
N MET A 134 -9.93 -0.29 6.92
CA MET A 134 -9.02 -1.23 6.27
C MET A 134 -9.30 -2.68 6.66
N TYR A 135 -9.53 -2.97 7.94
CA TYR A 135 -9.85 -4.33 8.39
C TYR A 135 -11.17 -4.85 7.79
N ASN A 136 -12.15 -3.98 7.49
CA ASN A 136 -13.36 -4.37 6.77
C ASN A 136 -13.03 -4.82 5.35
N ALA A 137 -12.15 -4.10 4.64
CA ALA A 137 -11.71 -4.47 3.29
C ALA A 137 -11.02 -5.84 3.29
N ILE A 138 -10.18 -6.11 4.29
CA ILE A 138 -9.50 -7.40 4.47
C ILE A 138 -10.52 -8.51 4.74
N MET A 139 -11.46 -8.29 5.67
CA MET A 139 -12.52 -9.26 5.97
C MET A 139 -13.38 -9.58 4.75
N ASP A 140 -13.80 -8.56 3.99
CA ASP A 140 -14.59 -8.76 2.78
C ASP A 140 -13.81 -9.53 1.72
N TYR A 141 -12.51 -9.25 1.57
CA TYR A 141 -11.63 -10.01 0.67
C TYR A 141 -11.53 -11.48 1.08
N LEU A 142 -11.31 -11.76 2.37
CA LEU A 142 -11.21 -13.13 2.88
C LEU A 142 -12.54 -13.89 2.73
N LYS A 143 -13.68 -13.25 3.01
CA LYS A 143 -15.01 -13.83 2.77
C LYS A 143 -15.24 -14.15 1.30
N TYR A 144 -14.81 -13.27 0.39
CA TYR A 144 -14.90 -13.50 -1.04
C TYR A 144 -14.03 -14.67 -1.50
N LYS A 145 -12.78 -14.72 -1.04
CA LYS A 145 -11.82 -15.78 -1.40
C LYS A 145 -12.12 -17.11 -0.74
N LYS A 146 -12.75 -17.11 0.44
CA LYS A 146 -13.02 -18.28 1.29
C LYS A 146 -11.75 -18.97 1.82
N VAL A 147 -10.79 -19.23 0.94
CA VAL A 147 -9.48 -19.80 1.26
C VAL A 147 -8.40 -18.94 0.60
N VAL A 148 -7.36 -18.63 1.38
CA VAL A 148 -6.19 -17.92 0.89
C VAL A 148 -4.93 -18.74 1.15
N SER A 149 -4.02 -18.76 0.18
CA SER A 149 -2.71 -19.39 0.29
C SER A 149 -1.67 -18.40 -0.25
N PRO A 150 -1.28 -17.42 0.58
CA PRO A 150 -0.34 -16.38 0.14
C PRO A 150 1.04 -16.98 -0.12
N LYS A 151 1.75 -16.38 -1.08
CA LYS A 151 3.14 -16.68 -1.42
C LYS A 151 3.92 -15.38 -1.47
N LEU A 152 5.21 -15.46 -1.23
CA LEU A 152 6.11 -14.35 -1.49
C LEU A 152 6.26 -14.19 -3.01
N GLU A 153 5.79 -13.06 -3.52
CA GLU A 153 5.79 -12.77 -4.96
C GLU A 153 6.98 -11.88 -5.39
N GLY A 154 7.85 -11.48 -4.44
CA GLY A 154 8.97 -10.60 -4.75
C GLY A 154 8.54 -9.21 -5.22
N ARG A 155 7.43 -8.70 -4.68
CA ARG A 155 6.89 -7.39 -5.06
C ARG A 155 7.75 -6.22 -4.59
N VAL A 156 8.40 -6.36 -3.44
CA VAL A 156 9.31 -5.38 -2.87
C VAL A 156 10.61 -6.08 -2.51
N VAL A 157 11.70 -5.69 -3.13
CA VAL A 157 13.01 -6.36 -3.02
C VAL A 157 14.11 -5.34 -2.78
N ALA A 158 14.85 -5.50 -1.68
CA ALA A 158 16.12 -4.82 -1.45
C ALA A 158 17.26 -5.56 -2.19
N LYS A 159 18.17 -4.83 -2.82
CA LYS A 159 19.34 -5.35 -3.53
C LYS A 159 20.63 -4.87 -2.90
#